data_071a9264688f2ccf8e9a2f085c41f40d
#
_entry.id   071a9264688f2ccf8e9a2f085c41f40d
#
_cell.length_a   1.000
_cell.length_b   1.000
_cell.length_c   1.000
_cell.angle_alpha   90.00
_cell.angle_beta   90.00
_cell.angle_gamma   90.00
#
_symmetry.space_group_name_H-M   'P 1'
#
loop_
_entity.id
_entity.type
_entity.pdbx_description
1 polymer ?
#
loop_
_entity_poly.entity_id
_entity_poly.type
_entity_poly.pdbx_seq_one_letter_code
_entity_poly.pdbx_strand_id
1 'polypeptide(L)'
;MGLAVLLITAGVALREGWAQHGMQQRPGPGGPPAHMLAQSCVLAFEKNIGEGRGFGMAFVADQNGYPGPLHVLELKDRLKLTADQEQKAQAMLHAMFAESRPKGARLLEAEAKLRRLFIERTPDEASIGAAVAEIERARSEVRLLHLMFHLTTRDLLTEEQRHLYHEARWGAHE
;
A
#
# COMPACT_ATOMS: atom_id res chain seq x y z
N MET A 1 -51.46 -17.02 51.98
CA MET A 1 -50.41 -17.74 51.19
C MET A 1 -50.13 -16.83 50.00
N GLY A 2 -49.11 -15.98 50.10
CA GLY A 2 -48.72 -15.06 49.06
C GLY A 2 -47.39 -15.51 48.41
N LEU A 3 -47.42 -15.77 47.13
CA LEU A 3 -46.22 -16.14 46.32
C LEU A 3 -45.58 -14.84 45.81
N ALA A 4 -44.40 -14.52 46.31
CA ALA A 4 -43.58 -13.44 45.82
C ALA A 4 -42.79 -13.90 44.58
N VAL A 5 -43.07 -13.31 43.40
CA VAL A 5 -42.30 -13.53 42.16
C VAL A 5 -41.14 -12.55 42.15
N LEU A 6 -39.94 -13.08 42.27
CA LEU A 6 -38.68 -12.31 42.18
C LEU A 6 -38.34 -12.15 40.69
N LEU A 7 -38.51 -10.95 40.12
CA LEU A 7 -38.02 -10.60 38.77
C LEU A 7 -36.53 -10.26 38.86
N ILE A 8 -35.69 -11.17 38.37
CA ILE A 8 -34.27 -10.91 38.16
C ILE A 8 -34.11 -10.22 36.82
N THR A 9 -33.92 -8.92 36.81
CA THR A 9 -33.53 -8.16 35.63
C THR A 9 -32.04 -8.32 35.41
N ALA A 10 -31.67 -9.22 34.51
CA ALA A 10 -30.29 -9.31 34.01
C ALA A 10 -30.01 -8.09 33.13
N GLY A 11 -29.33 -7.10 33.67
CA GLY A 11 -28.78 -5.96 32.94
C GLY A 11 -27.64 -6.44 32.06
N VAL A 12 -27.91 -6.60 30.73
CA VAL A 12 -26.86 -6.77 29.76
C VAL A 12 -26.19 -5.41 29.55
N ALA A 13 -25.06 -5.22 30.21
CA ALA A 13 -24.17 -4.10 29.92
C ALA A 13 -23.54 -4.32 28.52
N LEU A 14 -24.10 -3.66 27.52
CA LEU A 14 -23.44 -3.49 26.22
C LEU A 14 -22.15 -2.70 26.47
N ARG A 15 -21.04 -3.42 26.58
CA ARG A 15 -19.70 -2.81 26.47
C ARG A 15 -19.55 -2.36 25.02
N GLU A 16 -19.76 -1.08 24.79
CA GLU A 16 -19.33 -0.41 23.56
C GLU A 16 -17.80 -0.41 23.53
N GLY A 17 -17.25 -1.50 22.98
CA GLY A 17 -15.83 -1.59 22.66
C GLY A 17 -15.58 -0.83 21.36
N TRP A 18 -15.56 0.50 21.40
CA TRP A 18 -14.93 1.28 20.36
C TRP A 18 -13.44 1.01 20.47
N ALA A 19 -12.95 0.10 19.63
CA ALA A 19 -11.54 -0.10 19.45
C ALA A 19 -10.92 1.25 19.07
N GLN A 20 -10.15 1.82 19.98
CA GLN A 20 -9.34 3.00 19.75
C GLN A 20 -8.34 2.63 18.66
N HIS A 21 -8.65 3.00 17.42
CA HIS A 21 -7.72 2.92 16.31
C HIS A 21 -6.57 3.87 16.61
N GLY A 22 -5.40 3.26 16.81
CA GLY A 22 -4.12 3.94 16.66
C GLY A 22 -3.85 5.06 17.65
N MET A 23 -3.55 4.72 18.92
CA MET A 23 -2.61 5.56 19.66
C MET A 23 -1.29 5.50 18.87
N GLN A 24 -1.07 6.53 18.04
CA GLN A 24 0.26 6.85 17.54
C GLN A 24 1.17 6.86 18.77
N GLN A 25 2.11 5.92 18.81
CA GLN A 25 3.18 5.95 19.81
C GLN A 25 3.81 7.34 19.72
N ARG A 26 3.67 8.14 20.79
CA ARG A 26 4.39 9.41 20.90
C ARG A 26 5.86 9.09 20.66
N PRO A 27 6.53 9.80 19.76
CA PRO A 27 7.97 9.66 19.58
C PRO A 27 8.61 9.78 20.96
N GLY A 28 9.44 8.82 21.33
CA GLY A 28 10.20 8.89 22.56
C GLY A 28 11.07 10.16 22.58
N PRO A 29 11.55 10.60 23.75
CA PRO A 29 12.41 11.78 23.84
C PRO A 29 13.66 11.54 23.00
N GLY A 30 13.75 12.21 21.82
CA GLY A 30 14.85 12.10 20.85
C GLY A 30 14.44 11.73 19.42
N GLY A 31 13.16 11.42 19.14
CA GLY A 31 12.66 11.19 17.78
C GLY A 31 12.38 12.52 17.03
N PRO A 32 12.32 12.49 15.68
CA PRO A 32 11.99 13.68 14.90
C PRO A 32 10.56 14.16 15.24
N PRO A 33 10.29 15.48 15.20
CA PRO A 33 8.96 16.04 15.43
C PRO A 33 7.91 15.42 14.49
N ALA A 34 6.67 15.25 14.96
CA ALA A 34 5.60 14.61 14.19
C ALA A 34 5.34 15.24 12.80
N HIS A 35 5.47 16.57 12.68
CA HIS A 35 5.32 17.27 11.40
C HIS A 35 6.42 16.90 10.40
N MET A 36 7.66 16.64 10.86
CA MET A 36 8.75 16.19 9.97
C MET A 36 8.51 14.76 9.48
N LEU A 37 7.96 13.88 10.34
CA LEU A 37 7.58 12.53 9.92
C LEU A 37 6.46 12.58 8.87
N ALA A 38 5.41 13.38 9.10
CA ALA A 38 4.34 13.55 8.13
C ALA A 38 4.85 14.09 6.80
N GLN A 39 5.72 15.12 6.83
CA GLN A 39 6.32 15.67 5.63
C GLN A 39 7.19 14.64 4.89
N SER A 40 7.98 13.84 5.60
CA SER A 40 8.82 12.80 5.00
C SER A 40 7.98 11.70 4.33
N CYS A 41 6.82 11.32 4.89
CA CYS A 41 5.90 10.38 4.26
C CYS A 41 5.31 10.93 2.95
N VAL A 42 4.92 12.21 2.92
CA VAL A 42 4.40 12.85 1.69
C VAL A 42 5.48 12.90 0.62
N LEU A 43 6.69 13.34 0.96
CA LEU A 43 7.81 13.39 0.02
C LEU A 43 8.20 12.00 -0.50
N ALA A 44 8.19 10.98 0.37
CA ALA A 44 8.44 9.60 -0.03
C ALA A 44 7.36 9.09 -0.99
N PHE A 45 6.10 9.39 -0.73
CA PHE A 45 4.99 9.05 -1.63
C PHE A 45 5.17 9.72 -3.00
N GLU A 46 5.34 11.05 -3.03
CA GLU A 46 5.51 11.82 -4.26
C GLU A 46 6.69 11.31 -5.09
N LYS A 47 7.85 11.08 -4.45
CA LYS A 47 9.03 10.54 -5.11
C LYS A 47 8.77 9.17 -5.72
N ASN A 48 8.27 8.21 -4.92
CA ASN A 48 8.08 6.85 -5.40
C ASN A 48 7.06 6.79 -6.54
N ILE A 49 5.94 7.49 -6.42
CA ILE A 49 4.92 7.54 -7.47
C ILE A 49 5.47 8.19 -8.73
N GLY A 50 6.20 9.30 -8.61
CA GLY A 50 6.83 9.98 -9.75
C GLY A 50 7.89 9.14 -10.47
N GLU A 51 8.62 8.31 -9.73
CA GLU A 51 9.58 7.34 -10.30
C GLU A 51 8.90 6.12 -10.96
N GLY A 52 7.58 5.96 -10.79
CA GLY A 52 6.81 4.84 -11.31
C GLY A 52 6.74 3.64 -10.36
N ARG A 53 7.07 3.82 -9.08
CA ARG A 53 6.97 2.79 -8.04
C ARG A 53 5.56 2.73 -7.45
N GLY A 54 5.13 1.55 -7.01
CA GLY A 54 3.78 1.35 -6.48
C GLY A 54 3.55 1.81 -5.05
N PHE A 55 4.58 2.23 -4.30
CA PHE A 55 4.49 2.68 -2.91
C PHE A 55 3.56 1.83 -2.03
N GLY A 56 3.78 0.52 -2.03
CA GLY A 56 2.99 -0.44 -1.23
C GLY A 56 1.63 -0.83 -1.81
N MET A 57 1.19 -0.28 -2.95
CA MET A 57 -0.12 -0.61 -3.54
C MET A 57 -0.27 -2.07 -3.96
N ALA A 58 0.84 -2.78 -4.22
CA ALA A 58 0.87 -4.20 -4.54
C ALA A 58 1.37 -5.08 -3.37
N PHE A 59 1.46 -4.54 -2.15
CA PHE A 59 1.96 -5.23 -0.96
C PHE A 59 1.25 -6.56 -0.71
N VAL A 60 -0.08 -6.60 -0.88
CA VAL A 60 -0.87 -7.82 -0.71
C VAL A 60 -0.44 -8.94 -1.68
N ALA A 61 -0.03 -8.60 -2.89
CA ALA A 61 0.49 -9.58 -3.85
C ALA A 61 1.88 -10.05 -3.42
N ASP A 62 2.77 -9.14 -3.07
CA ASP A 62 4.14 -9.42 -2.64
C ASP A 62 4.19 -10.35 -1.43
N GLN A 63 3.38 -10.08 -0.40
CA GLN A 63 3.27 -10.92 0.81
C GLN A 63 2.76 -12.34 0.53
N ASN A 64 2.00 -12.54 -0.53
CA ASN A 64 1.38 -13.83 -0.85
C ASN A 64 2.09 -14.56 -2.00
N GLY A 65 3.39 -14.32 -2.19
CA GLY A 65 4.21 -15.06 -3.14
C GLY A 65 4.08 -14.61 -4.59
N TYR A 66 3.58 -13.39 -4.81
CA TYR A 66 3.54 -12.76 -6.14
C TYR A 66 4.55 -11.62 -6.20
N PRO A 67 5.82 -11.90 -6.51
CA PRO A 67 6.87 -10.88 -6.54
C PRO A 67 6.68 -9.89 -7.67
N GLY A 68 7.11 -8.64 -7.44
CA GLY A 68 7.25 -7.68 -8.54
C GLY A 68 8.61 -7.82 -9.26
N PRO A 69 8.73 -7.34 -10.51
CA PRO A 69 9.93 -7.51 -11.31
C PRO A 69 11.18 -6.89 -10.66
N LEU A 70 11.05 -5.75 -9.98
CA LEU A 70 12.15 -5.14 -9.25
C LEU A 70 12.67 -6.05 -8.14
N HIS A 71 11.77 -6.63 -7.35
CA HIS A 71 12.12 -7.47 -6.20
C HIS A 71 12.76 -8.79 -6.62
N VAL A 72 12.35 -9.34 -7.76
CA VAL A 72 12.99 -10.53 -8.35
C VAL A 72 14.42 -10.21 -8.76
N LEU A 73 14.66 -9.06 -9.37
CA LEU A 73 16.01 -8.63 -9.77
C LEU A 73 16.91 -8.30 -8.57
N GLU A 74 16.36 -7.71 -7.51
CA GLU A 74 17.08 -7.45 -6.25
C GLU A 74 17.56 -8.76 -5.57
N LEU A 75 16.83 -9.85 -5.78
CA LEU A 75 17.14 -11.17 -5.21
C LEU A 75 17.67 -12.18 -6.24
N LYS A 76 18.10 -11.74 -7.42
CA LYS A 76 18.46 -12.60 -8.56
C LYS A 76 19.45 -13.71 -8.22
N ASP A 77 20.49 -13.39 -7.46
CA ASP A 77 21.52 -14.34 -7.08
C ASP A 77 20.98 -15.39 -6.09
N ARG A 78 20.14 -14.96 -5.14
CA ARG A 78 19.50 -15.85 -4.17
C ARG A 78 18.48 -16.77 -4.84
N LEU A 79 17.75 -16.25 -5.82
CA LEU A 79 16.77 -17.00 -6.61
C LEU A 79 17.44 -17.85 -7.70
N LYS A 80 18.76 -17.67 -7.93
CA LYS A 80 19.50 -18.34 -9.00
C LYS A 80 18.79 -18.18 -10.35
N LEU A 81 18.43 -16.93 -10.70
CA LEU A 81 17.77 -16.68 -11.97
C LEU A 81 18.65 -17.12 -13.13
N THR A 82 18.04 -17.72 -14.14
CA THR A 82 18.73 -17.93 -15.44
C THR A 82 18.90 -16.60 -16.15
N ALA A 83 19.86 -16.52 -17.10
CA ALA A 83 20.06 -15.32 -17.89
C ALA A 83 18.78 -14.90 -18.66
N ASP A 84 17.98 -15.86 -19.13
CA ASP A 84 16.70 -15.62 -19.79
C ASP A 84 15.67 -15.01 -18.81
N GLN A 85 15.57 -15.57 -17.58
CA GLN A 85 14.70 -15.01 -16.56
C GLN A 85 15.10 -13.60 -16.14
N GLU A 86 16.41 -13.34 -15.99
CA GLU A 86 16.91 -12.01 -15.65
C GLU A 86 16.58 -11.01 -16.77
N GLN A 87 16.80 -11.37 -18.03
CA GLN A 87 16.47 -10.51 -19.17
C GLN A 87 14.96 -10.21 -19.23
N LYS A 88 14.11 -11.22 -19.03
CA LYS A 88 12.65 -11.05 -19.01
C LYS A 88 12.19 -10.17 -17.84
N ALA A 89 12.76 -10.37 -16.65
CA ALA A 89 12.46 -9.53 -15.49
C ALA A 89 12.87 -8.06 -15.70
N GLN A 90 14.02 -7.82 -16.34
CA GLN A 90 14.45 -6.47 -16.72
C GLN A 90 13.50 -5.83 -17.73
N ALA A 91 13.07 -6.56 -18.75
CA ALA A 91 12.09 -6.08 -19.72
C ALA A 91 10.75 -5.74 -19.07
N MET A 92 10.25 -6.59 -18.15
CA MET A 92 9.05 -6.33 -17.36
C MET A 92 9.20 -5.08 -16.48
N LEU A 93 10.34 -4.89 -15.84
CA LEU A 93 10.62 -3.70 -15.02
C LEU A 93 10.59 -2.42 -15.86
N HIS A 94 11.21 -2.43 -17.03
CA HIS A 94 11.20 -1.29 -17.94
C HIS A 94 9.78 -0.97 -18.43
N ALA A 95 9.01 -1.99 -18.83
CA ALA A 95 7.62 -1.82 -19.25
C ALA A 95 6.76 -1.27 -18.11
N MET A 96 6.90 -1.82 -16.90
CA MET A 96 6.19 -1.34 -15.71
C MET A 96 6.45 0.13 -15.46
N PHE A 97 7.71 0.58 -15.49
CA PHE A 97 8.03 2.00 -15.28
C PHE A 97 7.54 2.90 -16.42
N ALA A 98 7.62 2.45 -17.66
CA ALA A 98 7.13 3.20 -18.82
C ALA A 98 5.61 3.47 -18.71
N GLU A 99 4.84 2.47 -18.24
CA GLU A 99 3.40 2.59 -18.08
C GLU A 99 2.98 3.26 -16.76
N SER A 100 3.75 3.04 -15.68
CA SER A 100 3.42 3.55 -14.35
C SER A 100 3.67 5.06 -14.21
N ARG A 101 4.76 5.59 -14.78
CA ARG A 101 5.11 7.00 -14.64
C ARG A 101 4.01 7.95 -15.11
N PRO A 102 3.40 7.82 -16.31
CA PRO A 102 2.31 8.70 -16.71
C PRO A 102 1.05 8.55 -15.84
N LYS A 103 0.76 7.35 -15.32
CA LYS A 103 -0.35 7.12 -14.37
C LYS A 103 -0.04 7.76 -13.02
N GLY A 104 1.19 7.62 -12.53
CA GLY A 104 1.69 8.26 -11.32
C GLY A 104 1.62 9.78 -11.40
N ALA A 105 2.01 10.37 -12.53
CA ALA A 105 1.92 11.81 -12.75
C ALA A 105 0.46 12.32 -12.62
N ARG A 106 -0.52 11.59 -13.17
CA ARG A 106 -1.94 11.95 -13.01
C ARG A 106 -2.40 11.85 -11.55
N LEU A 107 -1.95 10.83 -10.83
CA LEU A 107 -2.24 10.71 -9.40
C LEU A 107 -1.68 11.89 -8.61
N LEU A 108 -0.43 12.26 -8.83
CA LEU A 108 0.20 13.40 -8.15
C LEU A 108 -0.46 14.73 -8.51
N GLU A 109 -0.90 14.90 -9.75
CA GLU A 109 -1.67 16.08 -10.16
C GLU A 109 -3.02 16.16 -9.44
N ALA A 110 -3.75 15.05 -9.31
CA ALA A 110 -5.01 14.99 -8.59
C ALA A 110 -4.83 15.32 -7.10
N GLU A 111 -3.78 14.77 -6.45
CA GLU A 111 -3.41 15.11 -5.06
C GLU A 111 -3.06 16.60 -4.91
N ALA A 112 -2.37 17.18 -5.89
CA ALA A 112 -2.04 18.59 -5.89
C ALA A 112 -3.30 19.48 -6.05
N LYS A 113 -4.31 19.06 -6.81
CA LYS A 113 -5.60 19.76 -6.93
C LYS A 113 -6.32 19.80 -5.57
N LEU A 114 -6.41 18.68 -4.87
CA LEU A 114 -6.99 18.63 -3.53
C LEU A 114 -6.24 19.55 -2.57
N ARG A 115 -4.91 19.51 -2.58
CA ARG A 115 -4.07 20.37 -1.74
C ARG A 115 -4.33 21.86 -1.99
N ARG A 116 -4.51 22.27 -3.25
CA ARG A 116 -4.81 23.66 -3.62
C ARG A 116 -6.10 24.18 -3.00
N LEU A 117 -7.18 23.38 -2.96
CA LEU A 117 -8.44 23.76 -2.31
C LEU A 117 -8.23 24.27 -0.87
N PHE A 118 -7.38 23.56 -0.12
CA PHE A 118 -7.07 23.93 1.27
C PHE A 118 -6.12 25.13 1.38
N ILE A 119 -5.12 25.24 0.51
CA ILE A 119 -4.19 26.38 0.47
C ILE A 119 -4.94 27.67 0.14
N GLU A 120 -5.83 27.64 -0.82
CA GLU A 120 -6.62 28.77 -1.28
C GLU A 120 -7.82 29.07 -0.37
N ARG A 121 -8.05 28.23 0.64
CA ARG A 121 -9.16 28.33 1.59
C ARG A 121 -10.55 28.36 0.90
N THR A 122 -10.68 27.59 -0.16
CA THR A 122 -11.90 27.47 -0.98
C THR A 122 -12.58 26.10 -0.92
N PRO A 123 -12.29 25.19 0.05
CA PRO A 123 -12.89 23.88 0.05
C PRO A 123 -14.37 23.94 0.44
N ASP A 124 -15.19 23.25 -0.31
CA ASP A 124 -16.55 22.86 0.05
C ASP A 124 -16.73 21.34 -0.13
N GLU A 125 -17.84 20.79 0.32
CA GLU A 125 -18.09 19.35 0.28
C GLU A 125 -18.06 18.81 -1.17
N ALA A 126 -18.63 19.55 -2.13
CA ALA A 126 -18.70 19.12 -3.51
C ALA A 126 -17.31 19.10 -4.18
N SER A 127 -16.51 20.16 -3.99
CA SER A 127 -15.15 20.25 -4.53
C SER A 127 -14.19 19.21 -3.92
N ILE A 128 -14.29 18.98 -2.61
CA ILE A 128 -13.53 17.91 -1.93
C ILE A 128 -13.95 16.54 -2.49
N GLY A 129 -15.26 16.26 -2.58
CA GLY A 129 -15.77 14.99 -3.09
C GLY A 129 -15.33 14.71 -4.52
N ALA A 130 -15.35 15.72 -5.41
CA ALA A 130 -14.86 15.60 -6.77
C ALA A 130 -13.36 15.32 -6.84
N ALA A 131 -12.56 16.02 -6.06
CA ALA A 131 -11.10 15.83 -6.00
C ALA A 131 -10.75 14.43 -5.47
N VAL A 132 -11.40 13.96 -4.41
CA VAL A 132 -11.22 12.61 -3.88
C VAL A 132 -11.57 11.54 -4.92
N ALA A 133 -12.68 11.70 -5.64
CA ALA A 133 -13.07 10.76 -6.69
C ALA A 133 -12.02 10.71 -7.84
N GLU A 134 -11.42 11.83 -8.21
CA GLU A 134 -10.34 11.89 -9.20
C GLU A 134 -9.07 11.16 -8.70
N ILE A 135 -8.67 11.40 -7.44
CA ILE A 135 -7.53 10.76 -6.79
C ILE A 135 -7.72 9.24 -6.78
N GLU A 136 -8.88 8.75 -6.31
CA GLU A 136 -9.10 7.31 -6.18
C GLU A 136 -9.15 6.60 -7.54
N ARG A 137 -9.65 7.25 -8.59
CA ARG A 137 -9.58 6.72 -9.95
C ARG A 137 -8.12 6.57 -10.42
N ALA A 138 -7.31 7.62 -10.27
CA ALA A 138 -5.91 7.61 -10.66
C ALA A 138 -5.10 6.60 -9.84
N ARG A 139 -5.37 6.49 -8.52
CA ARG A 139 -4.76 5.52 -7.62
C ARG A 139 -5.08 4.09 -8.01
N SER A 140 -6.34 3.81 -8.38
CA SER A 140 -6.77 2.50 -8.85
C SER A 140 -6.04 2.07 -10.12
N GLU A 141 -5.79 2.99 -11.05
CA GLU A 141 -5.03 2.70 -12.28
C GLU A 141 -3.57 2.33 -11.98
N VAL A 142 -2.90 3.06 -11.07
CA VAL A 142 -1.53 2.74 -10.63
C VAL A 142 -1.50 1.39 -9.93
N ARG A 143 -2.44 1.16 -9.00
CA ARG A 143 -2.53 -0.09 -8.25
C ARG A 143 -2.75 -1.30 -9.14
N LEU A 144 -3.72 -1.22 -10.05
CA LEU A 144 -4.03 -2.31 -10.98
C LEU A 144 -2.81 -2.66 -11.83
N LEU A 145 -2.15 -1.66 -12.38
CA LEU A 145 -0.92 -1.87 -13.18
C LEU A 145 0.12 -2.67 -12.40
N HIS A 146 0.45 -2.25 -11.17
CA HIS A 146 1.45 -2.94 -10.35
C HIS A 146 1.02 -4.38 -10.03
N LEU A 147 -0.24 -4.60 -9.66
CA LEU A 147 -0.76 -5.95 -9.39
C LEU A 147 -0.66 -6.86 -10.62
N MET A 148 -0.90 -6.33 -11.83
CA MET A 148 -0.75 -7.11 -13.07
C MET A 148 0.70 -7.48 -13.34
N PHE A 149 1.65 -6.57 -13.09
CA PHE A 149 3.08 -6.91 -13.19
C PHE A 149 3.53 -7.92 -12.13
N HIS A 150 2.98 -7.88 -10.91
CA HIS A 150 3.23 -8.91 -9.92
C HIS A 150 2.71 -10.28 -10.36
N LEU A 151 1.52 -10.32 -10.97
CA LEU A 151 0.93 -11.55 -11.50
C LEU A 151 1.81 -12.17 -12.60
N THR A 152 2.21 -11.38 -13.60
CA THR A 152 3.05 -11.88 -14.70
C THR A 152 4.47 -12.23 -14.26
N THR A 153 5.03 -11.52 -13.28
CA THR A 153 6.36 -11.83 -12.75
C THR A 153 6.37 -13.15 -11.99
N ARG A 154 5.30 -13.48 -11.26
CA ARG A 154 5.17 -14.81 -10.62
C ARG A 154 5.31 -15.93 -11.64
N ASP A 155 4.72 -15.78 -12.82
CA ASP A 155 4.71 -16.82 -13.86
C ASP A 155 6.09 -17.00 -14.54
N LEU A 156 7.00 -16.06 -14.37
CA LEU A 156 8.39 -16.17 -14.78
C LEU A 156 9.20 -17.14 -13.91
N LEU A 157 8.80 -17.33 -12.64
CA LEU A 157 9.55 -18.07 -11.65
C LEU A 157 9.05 -19.50 -11.52
N THR A 158 9.98 -20.43 -11.26
CA THR A 158 9.66 -21.78 -10.84
C THR A 158 9.04 -21.80 -9.44
N GLU A 159 8.41 -22.90 -9.05
CA GLU A 159 7.86 -23.04 -7.70
C GLU A 159 8.94 -22.91 -6.62
N GLU A 160 10.10 -23.55 -6.83
CA GLU A 160 11.25 -23.44 -5.93
C GLU A 160 11.71 -22.00 -5.77
N GLN A 161 11.82 -21.24 -6.88
CA GLN A 161 12.21 -19.83 -6.83
C GLN A 161 11.18 -18.97 -6.11
N ARG A 162 9.88 -19.24 -6.24
CA ARG A 162 8.82 -18.55 -5.48
C ARG A 162 8.93 -18.82 -3.98
N HIS A 163 9.22 -20.06 -3.59
CA HIS A 163 9.45 -20.43 -2.19
C HIS A 163 10.67 -19.69 -1.65
N LEU A 164 11.81 -19.73 -2.34
CA LEU A 164 13.03 -19.00 -1.97
C LEU A 164 12.79 -17.48 -1.88
N TYR A 165 11.98 -16.92 -2.78
CA TYR A 165 11.59 -15.52 -2.72
C TYR A 165 10.83 -15.20 -1.43
N HIS A 166 9.82 -16.01 -1.11
CA HIS A 166 9.01 -15.81 0.09
C HIS A 166 9.86 -15.87 1.36
N GLU A 167 10.70 -16.90 1.50
CA GLU A 167 11.64 -17.02 2.62
C GLU A 167 12.62 -15.83 2.71
N ALA A 168 13.14 -15.39 1.57
CA ALA A 168 14.10 -14.30 1.52
C ALA A 168 13.54 -12.96 1.99
N ARG A 169 12.26 -12.73 1.68
CA ARG A 169 11.64 -11.42 1.85
C ARG A 169 10.74 -11.32 3.08
N TRP A 170 10.10 -12.42 3.43
CA TRP A 170 9.06 -12.47 4.48
C TRP A 170 9.39 -13.39 5.64
N GLY A 171 10.47 -14.17 5.53
CA GLY A 171 10.84 -15.20 6.50
C GLY A 171 10.22 -16.57 6.20
N ALA A 172 10.74 -17.60 6.85
CA ALA A 172 10.14 -18.94 6.77
C ALA A 172 8.75 -18.92 7.42
N HIS A 173 7.79 -19.62 6.82
CA HIS A 173 6.54 -19.91 7.49
C HIS A 173 6.82 -20.91 8.64
N GLU A 174 6.54 -20.49 9.88
CA GLU A 174 6.44 -21.41 11.00
C GLU A 174 5.21 -22.32 10.87
#